data_775fb7f22d507c27e56a19dd7d5441a4
#
_entry.id   775fb7f22d507c27e56a19dd7d5441a4
#
_cell.length_a   1.000
_cell.length_b   1.000
_cell.length_c   1.000
_cell.angle_alpha   90.00
_cell.angle_beta   90.00
_cell.angle_gamma   90.00
#
_symmetry.space_group_name_H-M   'P 1'
#
loop_
_entity.id
_entity.type
_entity.pdbx_description
1 polymer ?
#
loop_
_entity_poly.entity_id
_entity_poly.type
_entity_poly.pdbx_seq_one_letter_code
_entity_poly.pdbx_strand_id
1 'polypeptide(L)'
;MNRFTQHLLITLMTTVLLGVLAEPAGATNGMFLTSYGAETAGRGGANIAVADRTLALNFNPAGISQLQGQHFSLNLAVLAPQLKFENGLNAETDAKGRYFPLPAFAFVRSRPGSPWSWGLGFLAQGGMGATFQNLRTPFGTRDETYSEVRFGTLTPTVAYAINPDMAIGASFNIGYADASFRFFPHTSYFNAQDPANSFFGAAMNKAGGLQTSERVGWWWRANQKFSFGAIYQTETKSKFDGGDMRINFIAHPQLGREVHYDATMDGFTFAAQAGAGMAYRPTADWVLAFDVKRYFWDHAINTVTVTGRNPDVQGAPSEVVLPFVFNWKDQWVYALGADWRLTPALTLRAGYNYGENPVPSVTLTPLFPATTEQHLSVGAGWLRGNTTYDFAIERAFNKSVTNDNPDPRINPFGPGARVDHAQWTVSFGVSWATDL
;
A
#
# COMPACT_ATOMS: atom_id res chain seq x y z
N MET A 1 -16.51 18.35 25.31
CA MET A 1 -15.40 17.40 25.23
C MET A 1 -14.56 17.54 26.50
N ASN A 2 -14.35 16.45 27.24
CA ASN A 2 -13.62 16.50 28.52
C ASN A 2 -12.11 16.78 28.24
N ARG A 3 -11.41 17.49 29.13
CA ARG A 3 -9.97 17.81 28.99
C ARG A 3 -9.11 16.56 28.73
N PHE A 4 -9.45 15.42 29.29
CA PHE A 4 -8.78 14.16 29.05
C PHE A 4 -8.89 13.71 27.58
N THR A 5 -10.08 13.86 26.97
CA THR A 5 -10.29 13.54 25.54
C THR A 5 -9.53 14.50 24.61
N GLN A 6 -9.39 15.79 25.02
CA GLN A 6 -8.57 16.76 24.28
C GLN A 6 -7.08 16.42 24.34
N HIS A 7 -6.56 16.08 25.52
CA HIS A 7 -5.14 15.68 25.65
C HIS A 7 -4.85 14.38 24.90
N LEU A 8 -5.75 13.39 24.94
CA LEU A 8 -5.60 12.14 24.21
C LEU A 8 -5.58 12.37 22.70
N LEU A 9 -6.47 13.23 22.19
CA LEU A 9 -6.53 13.63 20.78
C LEU A 9 -5.27 14.38 20.33
N ILE A 10 -4.79 15.34 21.14
CA ILE A 10 -3.56 16.10 20.84
C ILE A 10 -2.36 15.16 20.87
N THR A 11 -2.26 14.25 21.84
CA THR A 11 -1.17 13.27 21.94
C THR A 11 -1.23 12.30 20.76
N LEU A 12 -2.41 11.80 20.38
CA LEU A 12 -2.59 10.92 19.22
C LEU A 12 -2.25 11.64 17.91
N MET A 13 -2.70 12.89 17.73
CA MET A 13 -2.35 13.71 16.56
C MET A 13 -0.85 14.00 16.47
N THR A 14 -0.21 14.27 17.61
CA THR A 14 1.25 14.49 17.64
C THR A 14 2.01 13.21 17.35
N THR A 15 1.55 12.06 17.86
CA THR A 15 2.14 10.75 17.57
C THR A 15 1.94 10.35 16.11
N VAL A 16 0.76 10.64 15.53
CA VAL A 16 0.47 10.44 14.10
C VAL A 16 1.33 11.35 13.22
N LEU A 17 1.50 12.63 13.59
CA LEU A 17 2.38 13.55 12.85
C LEU A 17 3.86 13.14 12.92
N LEU A 18 4.31 12.61 14.07
CA LEU A 18 5.67 12.08 14.23
C LEU A 18 5.84 10.73 13.50
N GLY A 19 4.76 9.94 13.32
CA GLY A 19 4.76 8.69 12.57
C GLY A 19 4.92 8.87 11.05
N VAL A 20 4.64 10.06 10.51
CA VAL A 20 4.86 10.40 9.08
C VAL A 20 6.35 10.37 8.67
N LEU A 21 7.26 10.33 9.65
CA LEU A 21 8.70 10.19 9.41
C LEU A 21 9.19 8.74 9.44
N ALA A 22 8.28 7.75 9.60
CA ALA A 22 8.64 6.33 9.62
C ALA A 22 8.74 5.74 8.20
N GLU A 23 9.69 4.87 8.00
CA GLU A 23 9.99 4.23 6.72
C GLU A 23 8.93 3.18 6.32
N PRO A 24 8.61 2.99 5.01
CA PRO A 24 7.46 2.24 4.52
C PRO A 24 7.58 0.72 4.50
N ALA A 25 6.43 0.10 4.31
CA ALA A 25 6.16 -1.33 4.38
C ALA A 25 5.60 -1.91 3.09
N GLY A 26 5.69 -3.22 2.99
CA GLY A 26 4.98 -3.99 1.98
C GLY A 26 3.47 -3.94 2.16
N ALA A 27 2.76 -3.84 1.08
CA ALA A 27 1.32 -3.93 1.02
C ALA A 27 0.88 -5.40 0.82
N THR A 28 -0.41 -5.68 0.94
CA THR A 28 -0.88 -7.06 1.06
C THR A 28 -1.62 -7.58 -0.17
N ASN A 29 -2.24 -6.70 -0.97
CA ASN A 29 -2.77 -7.01 -2.29
C ASN A 29 -1.94 -6.25 -3.34
N GLY A 30 -0.81 -6.82 -3.76
CA GLY A 30 0.21 -6.06 -4.46
C GLY A 30 0.79 -4.98 -3.54
N MET A 31 0.62 -3.71 -3.86
CA MET A 31 1.04 -2.58 -3.02
C MET A 31 -0.11 -1.90 -2.27
N PHE A 32 -1.35 -2.39 -2.39
CA PHE A 32 -2.49 -1.86 -1.64
C PHE A 32 -2.72 -2.65 -0.36
N LEU A 33 -3.17 -1.96 0.68
CA LEU A 33 -3.66 -2.60 1.90
C LEU A 33 -4.92 -3.44 1.59
N THR A 34 -5.14 -4.53 2.33
CA THR A 34 -6.41 -5.29 2.29
C THR A 34 -7.59 -4.40 2.68
N SER A 35 -7.33 -3.44 3.59
CA SER A 35 -8.35 -2.59 4.20
C SER A 35 -7.79 -1.28 4.73
N TYR A 36 -8.66 -0.32 4.95
CA TYR A 36 -8.35 0.98 5.55
C TYR A 36 -9.23 1.20 6.78
N GLY A 37 -8.57 1.26 7.95
CA GLY A 37 -9.22 1.37 9.27
C GLY A 37 -9.44 0.03 9.96
N ALA A 38 -9.41 0.05 11.30
CA ALA A 38 -9.46 -1.14 12.15
C ALA A 38 -10.74 -1.96 11.98
N GLU A 39 -11.89 -1.30 11.80
CA GLU A 39 -13.16 -1.97 11.56
C GLU A 39 -13.13 -2.80 10.28
N THR A 40 -12.69 -2.18 9.18
CA THR A 40 -12.62 -2.80 7.86
C THR A 40 -11.56 -3.89 7.80
N ALA A 41 -10.47 -3.72 8.55
CA ALA A 41 -9.44 -4.74 8.72
C ALA A 41 -9.98 -5.98 9.43
N GLY A 42 -10.74 -5.81 10.50
CA GLY A 42 -11.39 -6.93 11.20
C GLY A 42 -12.33 -7.74 10.31
N ARG A 43 -12.88 -7.13 9.24
CA ARG A 43 -13.77 -7.76 8.24
C ARG A 43 -13.02 -8.26 6.99
N GLY A 44 -11.68 -8.33 7.02
CA GLY A 44 -10.86 -8.82 5.90
C GLY A 44 -10.95 -7.97 4.63
N GLY A 45 -11.37 -6.71 4.72
CA GLY A 45 -11.50 -5.82 3.57
C GLY A 45 -12.78 -5.98 2.74
N ALA A 46 -13.78 -6.73 3.23
CA ALA A 46 -15.11 -6.84 2.60
C ALA A 46 -15.99 -5.65 3.00
N ASN A 47 -15.95 -4.55 2.24
CA ASN A 47 -16.49 -3.25 2.66
C ASN A 47 -17.32 -2.52 1.60
N ILE A 48 -17.29 -2.94 0.32
CA ILE A 48 -17.90 -2.18 -0.80
C ILE A 48 -19.42 -1.99 -0.63
N ALA A 49 -20.13 -3.01 -0.13
CA ALA A 49 -21.56 -2.97 0.06
C ALA A 49 -22.00 -2.57 1.48
N VAL A 50 -21.11 -2.70 2.48
CA VAL A 50 -21.37 -2.24 3.85
C VAL A 50 -21.25 -0.72 3.92
N ALA A 51 -20.12 -0.16 3.62
CA ALA A 51 -19.77 1.24 3.35
C ALA A 51 -20.42 2.28 4.32
N ASP A 52 -20.61 1.94 5.59
CA ASP A 52 -21.35 2.70 6.59
C ASP A 52 -20.48 3.48 7.58
N ARG A 53 -19.22 3.77 7.21
CA ARG A 53 -18.24 4.47 8.04
C ARG A 53 -17.56 5.63 7.29
N THR A 54 -16.92 6.51 8.02
CA THR A 54 -16.22 7.67 7.47
C THR A 54 -15.18 7.31 6.41
N LEU A 55 -14.43 6.22 6.61
CA LEU A 55 -13.43 5.76 5.66
C LEU A 55 -14.02 5.15 4.38
N ALA A 56 -15.37 5.05 4.26
CA ALA A 56 -16.02 4.69 3.00
C ALA A 56 -15.60 5.59 1.85
N LEU A 57 -15.22 6.84 2.11
CA LEU A 57 -14.67 7.75 1.11
C LEU A 57 -13.47 7.16 0.33
N ASN A 58 -12.75 6.19 0.91
CA ASN A 58 -11.59 5.53 0.29
C ASN A 58 -11.89 4.13 -0.31
N PHE A 59 -13.04 3.51 -0.05
CA PHE A 59 -13.36 2.21 -0.65
C PHE A 59 -14.70 2.19 -1.40
N ASN A 60 -15.73 2.94 -0.98
CA ASN A 60 -16.94 3.22 -1.77
C ASN A 60 -17.48 4.60 -1.41
N PRO A 61 -17.16 5.64 -2.17
CA PRO A 61 -17.57 7.01 -1.82
C PRO A 61 -19.07 7.22 -1.73
N ALA A 62 -19.91 6.41 -2.39
CA ALA A 62 -21.36 6.47 -2.25
C ALA A 62 -21.81 6.18 -0.80
N GLY A 63 -21.03 5.39 -0.06
CA GLY A 63 -21.35 4.97 1.29
C GLY A 63 -21.42 6.10 2.31
N ILE A 64 -20.73 7.23 2.11
CA ILE A 64 -20.80 8.36 3.04
C ILE A 64 -22.19 9.00 3.09
N SER A 65 -23.06 8.73 2.12
CA SER A 65 -24.48 9.16 2.13
C SER A 65 -25.30 8.50 3.24
N GLN A 66 -24.85 7.36 3.78
CA GLN A 66 -25.51 6.66 4.88
C GLN A 66 -25.30 7.35 6.24
N LEU A 67 -24.31 8.23 6.33
CA LEU A 67 -23.96 8.96 7.56
C LEU A 67 -24.80 10.24 7.65
N GLN A 68 -25.37 10.51 8.83
CA GLN A 68 -26.09 11.74 9.12
C GLN A 68 -25.38 12.54 10.21
N GLY A 69 -25.30 13.87 10.08
CA GLY A 69 -24.56 14.72 11.02
C GLY A 69 -23.10 14.88 10.62
N GLN A 70 -22.23 14.98 11.61
CA GLN A 70 -20.79 15.07 11.43
C GLN A 70 -20.11 13.84 12.01
N HIS A 71 -19.23 13.24 11.24
CA HIS A 71 -18.51 12.03 11.63
C HIS A 71 -17.01 12.23 11.43
N PHE A 72 -16.25 11.77 12.41
CA PHE A 72 -14.79 11.81 12.40
C PHE A 72 -14.23 10.43 12.67
N SER A 73 -13.08 10.13 12.09
CA SER A 73 -12.31 8.94 12.47
C SER A 73 -10.81 9.19 12.40
N LEU A 74 -10.10 8.57 13.34
CA LEU A 74 -8.66 8.44 13.35
C LEU A 74 -8.33 6.96 13.39
N ASN A 75 -7.44 6.53 12.53
CA ASN A 75 -7.00 5.14 12.46
C ASN A 75 -5.48 5.09 12.31
N LEU A 76 -4.90 4.03 12.84
CA LEU A 76 -3.49 3.69 12.69
C LEU A 76 -3.40 2.19 12.46
N ALA A 77 -2.87 1.79 11.30
CA ALA A 77 -2.44 0.43 11.06
C ALA A 77 -0.91 0.37 11.18
N VAL A 78 -0.40 -0.68 11.83
CA VAL A 78 1.05 -0.95 11.93
C VAL A 78 1.31 -2.28 11.26
N LEU A 79 2.06 -2.26 10.18
CA LEU A 79 2.47 -3.44 9.44
C LEU A 79 3.84 -3.92 9.94
N ALA A 80 3.99 -5.23 10.05
CA ALA A 80 5.23 -5.93 10.42
C ALA A 80 5.50 -7.06 9.42
N PRO A 81 6.10 -6.78 8.24
CA PRO A 81 6.46 -7.80 7.28
C PRO A 81 7.59 -8.68 7.80
N GLN A 82 7.55 -9.95 7.39
CA GLN A 82 8.55 -10.97 7.64
C GLN A 82 9.01 -11.47 6.27
N LEU A 83 10.17 -10.99 5.83
CA LEU A 83 10.74 -11.32 4.54
C LEU A 83 12.03 -12.11 4.73
N LYS A 84 12.20 -13.12 3.88
CA LYS A 84 13.43 -13.90 3.79
C LYS A 84 13.85 -14.01 2.32
N PHE A 85 15.14 -14.05 2.11
CA PHE A 85 15.75 -14.18 0.80
C PHE A 85 16.85 -15.22 0.82
N GLU A 86 16.93 -16.05 -0.21
CA GLU A 86 18.06 -16.93 -0.48
C GLU A 86 18.37 -17.00 -1.98
N ASN A 87 19.60 -17.32 -2.32
CA ASN A 87 20.03 -17.65 -3.68
C ASN A 87 21.30 -18.51 -3.66
N GLY A 88 21.86 -18.82 -4.80
CA GLY A 88 23.07 -19.65 -4.91
C GLY A 88 24.30 -19.13 -4.13
N LEU A 89 24.35 -17.84 -3.77
CA LEU A 89 25.44 -17.22 -3.02
C LEU A 89 25.11 -17.01 -1.54
N ASN A 90 23.83 -16.91 -1.21
CA ASN A 90 23.34 -16.56 0.11
C ASN A 90 22.39 -17.64 0.61
N ALA A 91 22.67 -18.21 1.79
CA ALA A 91 21.71 -18.98 2.54
C ALA A 91 20.52 -18.10 2.95
N GLU A 92 19.45 -18.70 3.46
CA GLU A 92 18.28 -17.98 3.94
C GLU A 92 18.69 -16.81 4.85
N THR A 93 18.37 -15.60 4.43
CA THR A 93 18.72 -14.34 5.09
C THR A 93 17.45 -13.57 5.38
N ASP A 94 17.22 -13.21 6.65
CA ASP A 94 16.11 -12.38 7.05
C ASP A 94 16.31 -10.94 6.59
N ALA A 95 15.24 -10.31 6.11
CA ALA A 95 15.23 -8.87 5.93
C ALA A 95 15.34 -8.17 7.28
N LYS A 96 15.92 -6.98 7.31
CA LYS A 96 15.92 -6.13 8.49
C LYS A 96 14.48 -5.86 8.91
N GLY A 97 14.09 -6.29 10.12
CA GLY A 97 12.74 -6.12 10.65
C GLY A 97 12.38 -4.64 10.77
N ARG A 98 11.21 -4.30 10.30
CA ARG A 98 10.68 -2.92 10.33
C ARG A 98 9.21 -2.92 10.71
N TYR A 99 8.76 -1.83 11.31
CA TYR A 99 7.37 -1.54 11.60
C TYR A 99 6.94 -0.32 10.81
N PHE A 100 5.78 -0.42 10.17
CA PHE A 100 5.31 0.62 9.27
C PHE A 100 3.96 1.17 9.72
N PRO A 101 3.95 2.33 10.36
CA PRO A 101 2.72 2.99 10.75
C PRO A 101 2.05 3.64 9.54
N LEU A 102 0.78 3.30 9.32
CA LEU A 102 -0.06 3.82 8.26
C LEU A 102 -1.25 4.56 8.87
N PRO A 103 -1.15 5.87 9.05
CA PRO A 103 -2.23 6.68 9.59
C PRO A 103 -3.33 6.90 8.56
N ALA A 104 -4.57 6.99 9.05
CA ALA A 104 -5.71 7.46 8.28
C ALA A 104 -6.60 8.35 9.14
N PHE A 105 -7.04 9.44 8.54
CA PHE A 105 -8.02 10.37 9.10
C PHE A 105 -9.15 10.54 8.12
N ALA A 106 -10.40 10.63 8.61
CA ALA A 106 -11.53 11.01 7.77
C ALA A 106 -12.54 11.86 8.54
N PHE A 107 -13.10 12.80 7.81
CA PHE A 107 -14.24 13.62 8.21
C PHE A 107 -15.32 13.52 7.16
N VAL A 108 -16.58 13.34 7.61
CA VAL A 108 -17.76 13.33 6.75
C VAL A 108 -18.82 14.21 7.36
N ARG A 109 -19.54 14.94 6.53
CA ARG A 109 -20.66 15.79 6.92
C ARG A 109 -21.83 15.60 5.97
N SER A 110 -23.01 15.36 6.56
CA SER A 110 -24.28 15.28 5.86
C SER A 110 -25.32 16.09 6.64
N ARG A 111 -26.03 16.99 5.98
CA ARG A 111 -27.11 17.77 6.64
C ARG A 111 -28.41 16.97 6.61
N PRO A 112 -29.18 16.93 7.70
CA PRO A 112 -30.49 16.33 7.71
C PRO A 112 -31.40 16.89 6.58
N GLY A 113 -32.03 16.00 5.84
CA GLY A 113 -32.91 16.37 4.71
C GLY A 113 -32.16 16.76 3.42
N SER A 114 -30.84 16.85 3.42
CA SER A 114 -30.06 17.06 2.20
C SER A 114 -29.69 15.71 1.55
N PRO A 115 -29.82 15.58 0.22
CA PRO A 115 -29.32 14.39 -0.49
C PRO A 115 -27.79 14.39 -0.63
N TRP A 116 -27.12 15.49 -0.31
CA TRP A 116 -25.67 15.65 -0.46
C TRP A 116 -24.93 15.37 0.83
N SER A 117 -23.89 14.56 0.72
CA SER A 117 -22.88 14.33 1.74
C SER A 117 -21.49 14.67 1.18
N TRP A 118 -20.63 15.22 1.99
CA TRP A 118 -19.25 15.46 1.60
C TRP A 118 -18.27 15.04 2.69
N GLY A 119 -17.06 14.72 2.30
CA GLY A 119 -16.02 14.27 3.21
C GLY A 119 -14.64 14.66 2.74
N LEU A 120 -13.70 14.56 3.66
CA LEU A 120 -12.28 14.73 3.42
C LEU A 120 -11.53 13.67 4.20
N GLY A 121 -10.64 12.93 3.53
CA GLY A 121 -9.76 11.96 4.17
C GLY A 121 -8.31 12.25 3.88
N PHE A 122 -7.43 11.89 4.82
CA PHE A 122 -6.01 11.72 4.62
C PHE A 122 -5.67 10.26 4.92
N LEU A 123 -5.03 9.57 3.99
CA LEU A 123 -4.75 8.14 4.11
C LEU A 123 -3.34 7.82 3.60
N ALA A 124 -2.60 7.05 4.40
CA ALA A 124 -1.50 6.27 3.87
C ALA A 124 -2.11 5.12 3.05
N GLN A 125 -1.97 5.18 1.72
CA GLN A 125 -2.62 4.24 0.80
C GLN A 125 -1.92 2.89 0.72
N GLY A 126 -0.63 2.86 1.04
CA GLY A 126 0.20 1.69 0.95
C GLY A 126 1.63 2.05 0.59
N GLY A 127 2.31 1.10 0.09
CA GLY A 127 3.71 1.19 -0.29
C GLY A 127 4.36 -0.19 -0.25
N MET A 128 5.65 -0.23 -0.43
CA MET A 128 6.42 -1.47 -0.36
C MET A 128 7.87 -1.14 -0.03
N GLY A 129 8.53 -2.05 0.67
CA GLY A 129 9.94 -1.91 0.94
C GLY A 129 10.56 -3.16 1.54
N ALA A 130 11.81 -3.41 1.22
CA ALA A 130 12.60 -4.49 1.76
C ALA A 130 14.05 -4.04 1.98
N THR A 131 14.71 -4.60 2.97
CA THR A 131 16.13 -4.37 3.21
C THR A 131 16.79 -5.69 3.56
N PHE A 132 17.74 -6.09 2.73
CA PHE A 132 18.60 -7.23 3.00
C PHE A 132 20.03 -6.74 3.09
N GLN A 133 20.67 -7.00 4.22
CA GLN A 133 22.03 -6.54 4.51
C GLN A 133 23.02 -7.71 4.48
N ASN A 134 24.31 -7.39 4.23
CA ASN A 134 25.39 -8.34 4.28
C ASN A 134 25.29 -9.49 3.25
N LEU A 135 24.61 -9.24 2.13
CA LEU A 135 24.50 -10.21 1.04
C LEU A 135 25.85 -10.39 0.33
N ARG A 136 26.22 -11.64 0.03
CA ARG A 136 27.34 -11.94 -0.86
C ARG A 136 26.97 -11.59 -2.29
N THR A 137 27.82 -10.86 -2.97
CA THR A 137 27.65 -10.51 -4.38
C THR A 137 28.46 -11.44 -5.29
N PRO A 138 28.12 -11.55 -6.58
CA PRO A 138 28.94 -12.30 -7.55
C PRO A 138 30.37 -11.78 -7.71
N PHE A 139 30.67 -10.59 -7.20
CA PHE A 139 31.99 -9.92 -7.31
C PHE A 139 32.86 -10.14 -6.08
N GLY A 140 32.50 -11.07 -5.18
CA GLY A 140 33.26 -11.40 -3.98
C GLY A 140 33.14 -10.41 -2.82
N THR A 141 32.29 -9.41 -2.94
CA THR A 141 32.00 -8.43 -1.88
C THR A 141 30.77 -8.85 -1.02
N ARG A 142 30.56 -8.12 0.06
CA ARG A 142 29.31 -8.15 0.82
C ARG A 142 28.68 -6.77 0.77
N ASP A 143 27.36 -6.74 0.52
CA ASP A 143 26.65 -5.48 0.31
C ASP A 143 25.18 -5.60 0.75
N GLU A 144 24.37 -4.60 0.44
CA GLU A 144 22.96 -4.57 0.76
C GLU A 144 22.08 -4.34 -0.47
N THR A 145 20.81 -4.74 -0.33
CA THR A 145 19.73 -4.27 -1.19
C THR A 145 18.66 -3.59 -0.34
N TYR A 146 18.12 -2.53 -0.86
CA TYR A 146 17.09 -1.74 -0.21
C TYR A 146 16.10 -1.23 -1.24
N SER A 147 14.84 -1.24 -0.88
CA SER A 147 13.79 -0.55 -1.63
C SER A 147 12.79 0.09 -0.69
N GLU A 148 12.17 1.12 -1.16
CA GLU A 148 11.11 1.83 -0.46
C GLU A 148 10.23 2.59 -1.44
N VAL A 149 8.92 2.39 -1.36
CA VAL A 149 7.91 3.20 -2.02
C VAL A 149 6.87 3.61 -0.99
N ARG A 150 6.56 4.89 -0.90
CA ARG A 150 5.54 5.46 0.00
C ARG A 150 4.48 6.15 -0.82
N PHE A 151 3.23 6.02 -0.39
CA PHE A 151 2.11 6.68 -1.05
C PHE A 151 1.06 7.11 -0.02
N GLY A 152 0.75 8.39 0.01
CA GLY A 152 -0.31 8.97 0.82
C GLY A 152 -1.20 9.91 0.01
N THR A 153 -2.48 9.98 0.36
CA THR A 153 -3.47 10.79 -0.36
C THR A 153 -4.30 11.68 0.56
N LEU A 154 -4.63 12.86 0.06
CA LEU A 154 -5.76 13.67 0.49
C LEU A 154 -6.93 13.36 -0.46
N THR A 155 -8.10 13.03 0.10
CA THR A 155 -9.24 12.49 -0.63
C THR A 155 -10.52 13.28 -0.36
N PRO A 156 -10.72 14.44 -1.00
CA PRO A 156 -12.03 15.09 -1.04
C PRO A 156 -13.05 14.18 -1.73
N THR A 157 -14.24 14.11 -1.15
CA THR A 157 -15.30 13.18 -1.54
C THR A 157 -16.66 13.85 -1.49
N VAL A 158 -17.51 13.52 -2.45
CA VAL A 158 -18.92 13.90 -2.49
C VAL A 158 -19.78 12.68 -2.79
N ALA A 159 -20.94 12.59 -2.14
CA ALA A 159 -21.96 11.59 -2.46
C ALA A 159 -23.32 12.24 -2.59
N TYR A 160 -24.18 11.63 -3.41
CA TYR A 160 -25.55 12.03 -3.65
C TYR A 160 -26.50 10.85 -3.43
N ALA A 161 -27.39 10.97 -2.47
CA ALA A 161 -28.47 10.03 -2.24
C ALA A 161 -29.56 10.25 -3.30
N ILE A 162 -29.67 9.32 -4.24
CA ILE A 162 -30.74 9.33 -5.28
C ILE A 162 -32.10 9.14 -4.60
N ASN A 163 -32.13 8.26 -3.60
CA ASN A 163 -33.25 8.02 -2.71
C ASN A 163 -32.66 7.42 -1.38
N PRO A 164 -33.50 7.14 -0.36
CA PRO A 164 -33.00 6.60 0.92
C PRO A 164 -32.25 5.28 0.84
N ASP A 165 -32.40 4.55 -0.27
CA ASP A 165 -31.82 3.21 -0.46
C ASP A 165 -30.76 3.14 -1.55
N MET A 166 -30.49 4.23 -2.27
CA MET A 166 -29.54 4.25 -3.38
C MET A 166 -28.73 5.55 -3.42
N ALA A 167 -27.44 5.43 -3.59
CA ALA A 167 -26.53 6.57 -3.71
C ALA A 167 -25.43 6.33 -4.75
N ILE A 168 -24.88 7.42 -5.25
CA ILE A 168 -23.65 7.49 -6.01
C ILE A 168 -22.66 8.41 -5.29
N GLY A 169 -21.36 8.23 -5.55
CA GLY A 169 -20.34 9.09 -4.96
C GLY A 169 -19.10 9.13 -5.81
N ALA A 170 -18.31 10.19 -5.60
CA ALA A 170 -17.03 10.37 -6.25
C ALA A 170 -16.01 10.91 -5.25
N SER A 171 -14.77 10.42 -5.37
CA SER A 171 -13.60 10.94 -4.65
C SER A 171 -12.53 11.32 -5.66
N PHE A 172 -11.82 12.41 -5.38
CA PHE A 172 -10.63 12.81 -6.11
C PHE A 172 -9.42 12.66 -5.19
N ASN A 173 -8.51 11.75 -5.53
CA ASN A 173 -7.30 11.52 -4.73
C ASN A 173 -6.19 12.44 -5.21
N ILE A 174 -5.65 13.26 -4.30
CA ILE A 174 -4.47 14.08 -4.51
C ILE A 174 -3.41 13.51 -3.59
N GLY A 175 -2.42 12.85 -4.16
CA GLY A 175 -1.42 12.15 -3.37
C GLY A 175 0.00 12.64 -3.64
N TYR A 176 0.89 12.16 -2.80
CA TYR A 176 2.33 12.22 -3.02
C TYR A 176 2.91 10.82 -2.82
N ALA A 177 3.73 10.43 -3.78
CA ALA A 177 4.52 9.21 -3.67
C ALA A 177 6.00 9.53 -3.80
N ASP A 178 6.83 8.79 -3.10
CA ASP A 178 8.28 8.79 -3.31
C ASP A 178 8.83 7.36 -3.32
N ALA A 179 9.95 7.19 -4.01
CA ALA A 179 10.67 5.93 -4.14
C ALA A 179 12.16 6.11 -3.86
N SER A 180 12.73 5.11 -3.23
CA SER A 180 14.18 5.00 -3.02
C SER A 180 14.61 3.56 -3.23
N PHE A 181 15.82 3.34 -3.72
CA PHE A 181 16.41 2.00 -3.79
C PHE A 181 17.93 2.02 -3.61
N ARG A 182 18.47 0.87 -3.20
CA ARG A 182 19.91 0.56 -3.24
C ARG A 182 20.09 -0.83 -3.81
N PHE A 183 20.99 -0.95 -4.74
CA PHE A 183 21.32 -2.21 -5.37
C PHE A 183 22.84 -2.37 -5.34
N PHE A 184 23.33 -3.08 -4.33
CA PHE A 184 24.75 -3.29 -4.03
C PHE A 184 25.58 -1.99 -4.13
N PRO A 185 25.21 -0.91 -3.40
CA PRO A 185 25.74 0.44 -3.59
C PRO A 185 27.24 0.56 -3.28
N HIS A 186 27.81 -0.37 -2.50
CA HIS A 186 29.22 -0.36 -2.12
C HIS A 186 30.06 -1.30 -2.99
N THR A 187 29.46 -1.96 -3.99
CA THR A 187 30.15 -2.88 -4.90
C THR A 187 30.46 -2.17 -6.21
N SER A 188 31.74 -2.27 -6.63
CA SER A 188 32.22 -1.76 -7.91
C SER A 188 33.20 -2.77 -8.50
N TYR A 189 32.96 -3.17 -9.73
CA TYR A 189 33.78 -4.12 -10.46
C TYR A 189 33.95 -3.68 -11.92
N PHE A 190 35.18 -3.49 -12.35
CA PHE A 190 35.49 -3.16 -13.73
C PHE A 190 36.14 -4.38 -14.42
N ASN A 191 35.48 -4.82 -15.50
CA ASN A 191 36.01 -5.88 -16.35
C ASN A 191 36.81 -5.28 -17.51
N ALA A 192 38.15 -5.33 -17.42
CA ALA A 192 39.01 -4.74 -18.42
C ALA A 192 38.96 -5.47 -19.77
N GLN A 193 38.60 -6.76 -19.82
CA GLN A 193 38.49 -7.56 -21.02
C GLN A 193 37.13 -7.34 -21.73
N ASP A 194 36.11 -7.06 -20.96
CA ASP A 194 34.76 -6.80 -21.46
C ASP A 194 34.07 -5.73 -20.60
N PRO A 195 34.32 -4.43 -20.89
CA PRO A 195 33.79 -3.33 -20.10
C PRO A 195 32.23 -3.31 -19.99
N ALA A 196 31.52 -3.90 -20.98
CA ALA A 196 30.08 -4.01 -20.93
C ALA A 196 29.56 -4.94 -19.82
N ASN A 197 30.40 -5.87 -19.36
CA ASN A 197 30.15 -6.76 -18.22
C ASN A 197 30.77 -6.25 -16.90
N SER A 198 31.01 -4.96 -16.79
CA SER A 198 31.34 -4.30 -15.52
C SER A 198 30.10 -4.11 -14.68
N PHE A 199 30.27 -4.04 -13.36
CA PHE A 199 29.18 -3.76 -12.43
C PHE A 199 29.53 -2.54 -11.56
N PHE A 200 28.60 -1.60 -11.51
CA PHE A 200 28.70 -0.41 -10.68
C PHE A 200 27.42 -0.29 -9.83
N GLY A 201 27.56 -0.49 -8.53
CA GLY A 201 26.45 -0.43 -7.59
C GLY A 201 25.73 0.92 -7.65
N ALA A 202 24.43 0.89 -7.43
CA ALA A 202 23.56 2.06 -7.58
C ALA A 202 22.71 2.32 -6.34
N ALA A 203 22.47 3.58 -6.04
CA ALA A 203 21.48 4.02 -5.07
C ALA A 203 20.73 5.22 -5.62
N MET A 204 19.42 5.26 -5.41
CA MET A 204 18.57 6.42 -5.67
C MET A 204 17.82 6.79 -4.40
N ASN A 205 17.82 8.05 -4.05
CA ASN A 205 17.11 8.58 -2.91
C ASN A 205 15.98 9.52 -3.37
N LYS A 206 14.77 9.24 -2.88
CA LYS A 206 13.61 10.15 -2.90
C LYS A 206 13.26 10.76 -4.27
N ALA A 207 13.29 9.99 -5.36
CA ALA A 207 12.53 10.41 -6.53
C ALA A 207 11.04 10.39 -6.15
N GLY A 208 10.33 11.49 -6.35
CA GLY A 208 8.94 11.58 -5.92
C GLY A 208 8.12 12.57 -6.71
N GLY A 209 6.81 12.56 -6.50
CA GLY A 209 5.94 13.48 -7.18
C GLY A 209 4.47 13.35 -6.83
N LEU A 210 3.69 14.30 -7.34
CA LEU A 210 2.25 14.32 -7.18
C LEU A 210 1.61 13.16 -7.93
N GLN A 211 0.60 12.58 -7.30
CA GLN A 211 -0.21 11.48 -7.81
C GLN A 211 -1.67 11.92 -7.81
N THR A 212 -2.39 11.69 -8.89
CA THR A 212 -3.83 11.94 -8.91
C THR A 212 -4.58 10.73 -9.43
N SER A 213 -5.74 10.45 -8.87
CA SER A 213 -6.68 9.45 -9.39
C SER A 213 -8.11 9.80 -8.98
N GLU A 214 -9.08 9.31 -9.71
CA GLU A 214 -10.49 9.46 -9.45
C GLU A 214 -11.08 8.14 -9.01
N ARG A 215 -12.02 8.18 -8.07
CA ARG A 215 -12.81 7.03 -7.67
C ARG A 215 -14.28 7.37 -7.76
N VAL A 216 -15.07 6.47 -8.34
CA VAL A 216 -16.52 6.52 -8.34
C VAL A 216 -17.07 5.31 -7.62
N GLY A 217 -18.25 5.47 -7.00
CA GLY A 217 -18.93 4.42 -6.29
C GLY A 217 -20.42 4.48 -6.45
N TRP A 218 -21.02 3.33 -6.37
CA TRP A 218 -22.46 3.14 -6.30
C TRP A 218 -22.78 2.25 -5.11
N TRP A 219 -23.87 2.55 -4.40
CA TRP A 219 -24.38 1.79 -3.28
C TRP A 219 -25.90 1.68 -3.36
N TRP A 220 -26.43 0.48 -3.06
CA TRP A 220 -27.85 0.19 -3.11
C TRP A 220 -28.27 -0.80 -2.01
N ARG A 221 -29.23 -0.40 -1.17
CA ARG A 221 -29.93 -1.26 -0.23
C ARG A 221 -31.18 -1.81 -0.90
N ALA A 222 -31.09 -3.02 -1.48
CA ALA A 222 -32.20 -3.65 -2.20
C ALA A 222 -33.38 -3.95 -1.28
N ASN A 223 -33.11 -4.25 -0.02
CA ASN A 223 -34.11 -4.44 1.05
C ASN A 223 -33.39 -4.41 2.42
N GLN A 224 -34.13 -4.71 3.51
CA GLN A 224 -33.58 -4.71 4.87
C GLN A 224 -32.46 -5.73 5.09
N LYS A 225 -32.38 -6.78 4.26
CA LYS A 225 -31.38 -7.86 4.39
C LYS A 225 -30.20 -7.71 3.44
N PHE A 226 -30.38 -7.13 2.26
CA PHE A 226 -29.37 -7.11 1.23
C PHE A 226 -28.99 -5.69 0.82
N SER A 227 -27.69 -5.42 0.76
CA SER A 227 -27.11 -4.26 0.09
C SER A 227 -26.03 -4.69 -0.89
N PHE A 228 -25.84 -3.88 -1.93
CA PHE A 228 -24.87 -4.07 -3.00
C PHE A 228 -24.08 -2.79 -3.19
N GLY A 229 -22.89 -2.93 -3.74
CA GLY A 229 -22.06 -1.80 -4.10
C GLY A 229 -21.16 -2.13 -5.27
N ALA A 230 -20.74 -1.09 -5.97
CA ALA A 230 -19.73 -1.19 -7.03
C ALA A 230 -18.80 0.02 -6.99
N ILE A 231 -17.57 -0.17 -7.38
CA ILE A 231 -16.54 0.87 -7.43
C ILE A 231 -15.69 0.76 -8.68
N TYR A 232 -15.18 1.90 -9.12
CA TYR A 232 -14.06 1.97 -10.05
C TYR A 232 -13.13 3.11 -9.63
N GLN A 233 -11.83 2.87 -9.67
CA GLN A 233 -10.79 3.87 -9.48
C GLN A 233 -9.84 3.83 -10.67
N THR A 234 -9.48 5.00 -11.16
CA THR A 234 -8.48 5.13 -12.23
C THR A 234 -7.08 4.81 -11.72
N GLU A 235 -6.19 4.41 -12.62
CA GLU A 235 -4.76 4.38 -12.36
C GLU A 235 -4.25 5.77 -11.96
N THR A 236 -3.22 5.84 -11.10
CA THR A 236 -2.63 7.14 -10.75
C THR A 236 -1.84 7.71 -11.94
N LYS A 237 -1.98 9.02 -12.15
CA LYS A 237 -1.08 9.76 -13.02
C LYS A 237 0.14 10.15 -12.20
N SER A 238 1.29 9.61 -12.55
CA SER A 238 2.51 9.67 -11.76
C SER A 238 3.65 10.31 -12.54
N LYS A 239 4.45 11.10 -11.84
CA LYS A 239 5.77 11.52 -12.30
C LYS A 239 6.70 11.55 -11.09
N PHE A 240 7.76 10.76 -11.14
CA PHE A 240 8.77 10.74 -10.09
C PHE A 240 10.02 11.48 -10.59
N ASP A 241 10.34 12.61 -9.97
CA ASP A 241 11.53 13.39 -10.29
C ASP A 241 12.21 13.91 -9.02
N GLY A 242 13.26 14.73 -9.17
CA GLY A 242 14.00 15.31 -8.06
C GLY A 242 14.75 14.30 -7.18
N GLY A 243 14.99 13.08 -7.67
CA GLY A 243 15.80 12.09 -6.97
C GLY A 243 17.31 12.40 -7.09
N ASP A 244 18.09 11.95 -6.10
CA ASP A 244 19.55 11.89 -6.15
C ASP A 244 19.98 10.44 -6.40
N MET A 245 20.62 10.17 -7.55
CA MET A 245 21.16 8.86 -7.88
C MET A 245 22.67 8.87 -7.78
N ARG A 246 23.24 7.88 -7.07
CA ARG A 246 24.67 7.64 -6.97
C ARG A 246 25.03 6.35 -7.66
N ILE A 247 26.07 6.40 -8.49
CA ILE A 247 26.69 5.23 -9.12
C ILE A 247 28.13 5.08 -8.61
N ASN A 248 28.47 3.89 -8.16
CA ASN A 248 29.77 3.58 -7.60
C ASN A 248 30.79 3.24 -8.69
N PHE A 249 31.41 4.23 -9.27
CA PHE A 249 32.49 4.05 -10.26
C PHE A 249 33.91 3.93 -9.65
N ILE A 250 34.02 3.54 -8.36
CA ILE A 250 35.34 3.45 -7.69
C ILE A 250 36.33 2.52 -8.44
N ALA A 251 35.85 1.39 -8.97
CA ALA A 251 36.71 0.49 -9.77
C ALA A 251 36.91 0.93 -11.23
N HIS A 252 36.21 1.98 -11.69
CA HIS A 252 36.37 2.47 -13.07
C HIS A 252 37.72 3.19 -13.24
N PRO A 253 38.56 2.83 -14.24
CA PRO A 253 39.95 3.28 -14.31
C PRO A 253 40.12 4.79 -14.50
N GLN A 254 39.15 5.47 -15.06
CA GLN A 254 39.20 6.91 -15.32
C GLN A 254 38.44 7.76 -14.28
N LEU A 255 37.41 7.19 -13.64
CA LEU A 255 36.56 7.93 -12.68
C LEU A 255 37.03 7.74 -11.25
N GLY A 256 37.25 6.50 -10.81
CA GLY A 256 37.82 6.16 -9.51
C GLY A 256 37.03 6.65 -8.28
N ARG A 257 35.74 6.97 -8.44
CA ARG A 257 34.93 7.59 -7.39
C ARG A 257 33.41 7.35 -7.60
N GLU A 258 32.60 7.69 -6.61
CA GLU A 258 31.14 7.80 -6.79
C GLU A 258 30.81 9.03 -7.64
N VAL A 259 29.75 8.92 -8.45
CA VAL A 259 29.21 9.99 -9.28
C VAL A 259 27.73 10.17 -8.96
N HIS A 260 27.33 11.42 -8.74
CA HIS A 260 25.96 11.80 -8.48
C HIS A 260 25.26 12.29 -9.75
N TYR A 261 23.97 11.97 -9.84
CA TYR A 261 23.08 12.31 -10.96
C TYR A 261 21.75 12.82 -10.45
N ASP A 262 21.15 13.75 -11.19
CA ASP A 262 19.71 14.05 -11.03
C ASP A 262 18.90 12.85 -11.54
N ALA A 263 18.02 12.30 -10.71
CA ALA A 263 17.28 11.09 -11.02
C ALA A 263 15.79 11.33 -11.28
N THR A 264 15.29 10.63 -12.30
CA THR A 264 13.86 10.46 -12.57
C THR A 264 13.50 8.98 -12.61
N MET A 265 12.22 8.64 -12.33
CA MET A 265 11.72 7.27 -12.43
C MET A 265 10.41 7.27 -13.23
N ASP A 266 10.35 6.46 -14.27
CA ASP A 266 9.22 6.31 -15.17
C ASP A 266 8.72 4.85 -15.18
N GLY A 267 7.46 4.64 -15.62
CA GLY A 267 6.85 3.31 -15.73
C GLY A 267 6.36 2.71 -14.42
N PHE A 268 6.18 3.53 -13.36
CA PHE A 268 5.63 3.12 -12.08
C PHE A 268 4.39 3.96 -11.74
N THR A 269 3.26 3.28 -11.57
CA THR A 269 2.00 3.89 -11.12
C THR A 269 1.28 2.97 -10.13
N PHE A 270 0.30 3.48 -9.41
CA PHE A 270 -0.60 2.66 -8.63
C PHE A 270 -1.78 2.24 -9.49
N ALA A 271 -2.07 0.95 -9.51
CA ALA A 271 -3.02 0.33 -10.43
C ALA A 271 -4.44 0.91 -10.34
N ALA A 272 -5.12 0.95 -11.48
CA ALA A 272 -6.57 1.07 -11.50
C ALA A 272 -7.20 -0.12 -10.80
N GLN A 273 -8.43 0.06 -10.27
CA GLN A 273 -9.18 -1.01 -9.64
C GLN A 273 -10.67 -0.91 -9.94
N ALA A 274 -11.30 -2.07 -10.09
CA ALA A 274 -12.75 -2.23 -10.13
C ALA A 274 -13.18 -3.21 -9.05
N GLY A 275 -14.39 -3.04 -8.51
CA GLY A 275 -14.89 -3.96 -7.50
C GLY A 275 -16.40 -3.94 -7.37
N ALA A 276 -16.95 -5.05 -6.90
CA ALA A 276 -18.34 -5.19 -6.52
C ALA A 276 -18.44 -5.91 -5.18
N GLY A 277 -19.47 -5.58 -4.41
CA GLY A 277 -19.70 -6.17 -3.11
C GLY A 277 -21.16 -6.46 -2.84
N MET A 278 -21.41 -7.38 -1.93
CA MET A 278 -22.70 -7.70 -1.37
C MET A 278 -22.59 -7.78 0.15
N ALA A 279 -23.58 -7.25 0.85
CA ALA A 279 -23.73 -7.47 2.29
C ALA A 279 -25.10 -8.07 2.58
N TYR A 280 -25.12 -9.09 3.43
CA TYR A 280 -26.30 -9.81 3.88
C TYR A 280 -26.47 -9.68 5.39
N ARG A 281 -27.65 -9.27 5.81
CA ARG A 281 -28.04 -9.09 7.22
C ARG A 281 -29.12 -10.13 7.57
N PRO A 282 -28.74 -11.38 7.97
CA PRO A 282 -29.73 -12.41 8.32
C PRO A 282 -30.59 -11.98 9.52
N THR A 283 -29.98 -11.31 10.47
CA THR A 283 -30.63 -10.73 11.66
C THR A 283 -30.14 -9.29 11.87
N ALA A 284 -30.68 -8.60 12.88
CA ALA A 284 -30.19 -7.27 13.25
C ALA A 284 -28.75 -7.27 13.82
N ASP A 285 -28.25 -8.43 14.27
CA ASP A 285 -26.97 -8.56 14.95
C ASP A 285 -25.84 -9.09 14.05
N TRP A 286 -26.16 -9.52 12.82
CA TRP A 286 -25.20 -10.08 11.89
C TRP A 286 -25.11 -9.32 10.59
N VAL A 287 -23.90 -9.04 10.15
CA VAL A 287 -23.58 -8.60 8.79
C VAL A 287 -22.58 -9.58 8.21
N LEU A 288 -22.92 -10.19 7.08
CA LEU A 288 -22.02 -11.00 6.27
C LEU A 288 -21.72 -10.21 5.00
N ALA A 289 -20.45 -10.03 4.66
CA ALA A 289 -20.04 -9.25 3.51
C ALA A 289 -19.14 -10.06 2.59
N PHE A 290 -19.27 -9.84 1.29
CA PHE A 290 -18.43 -10.42 0.25
C PHE A 290 -18.10 -9.37 -0.79
N ASP A 291 -16.81 -9.21 -1.10
CA ASP A 291 -16.32 -8.33 -2.15
C ASP A 291 -15.47 -9.13 -3.15
N VAL A 292 -15.59 -8.76 -4.41
CA VAL A 292 -14.69 -9.14 -5.49
C VAL A 292 -14.08 -7.86 -6.05
N LYS A 293 -12.75 -7.83 -6.15
CA LYS A 293 -11.99 -6.70 -6.72
C LYS A 293 -11.02 -7.20 -7.78
N ARG A 294 -10.75 -6.38 -8.78
CA ARG A 294 -9.68 -6.57 -9.74
C ARG A 294 -8.76 -5.36 -9.70
N TYR A 295 -7.47 -5.61 -9.54
CA TYR A 295 -6.41 -4.62 -9.69
C TYR A 295 -5.72 -4.83 -11.04
N PHE A 296 -5.54 -3.75 -11.79
CA PHE A 296 -4.99 -3.76 -13.16
C PHE A 296 -3.50 -3.43 -13.12
N TRP A 297 -2.69 -4.37 -12.57
CA TRP A 297 -1.25 -4.18 -12.39
C TRP A 297 -0.45 -4.29 -13.67
N ASP A 298 -0.94 -5.00 -14.69
CA ASP A 298 -0.23 -5.21 -15.95
C ASP A 298 0.04 -3.91 -16.72
N HIS A 299 -0.78 -2.88 -16.52
CA HIS A 299 -0.54 -1.54 -17.06
C HIS A 299 0.29 -0.67 -16.13
N ALA A 300 0.18 -0.88 -14.81
CA ALA A 300 0.74 0.00 -13.79
C ALA A 300 2.24 -0.25 -13.54
N ILE A 301 2.68 -1.51 -13.57
CA ILE A 301 4.06 -1.91 -13.23
C ILE A 301 4.55 -2.97 -14.22
N ASN A 302 5.13 -2.50 -15.32
CA ASN A 302 5.71 -3.36 -16.34
C ASN A 302 7.25 -3.27 -16.33
N THR A 303 7.83 -2.26 -16.94
CA THR A 303 9.24 -1.93 -16.81
C THR A 303 9.36 -0.56 -16.17
N VAL A 304 9.99 -0.52 -15.00
CA VAL A 304 10.30 0.73 -14.31
C VAL A 304 11.71 1.14 -14.68
N THR A 305 11.86 2.35 -15.19
CA THR A 305 13.15 2.86 -15.63
C THR A 305 13.59 4.03 -14.75
N VAL A 306 14.74 3.89 -14.12
CA VAL A 306 15.41 5.00 -13.43
C VAL A 306 16.45 5.58 -14.34
N THR A 307 16.38 6.89 -14.58
CA THR A 307 17.31 7.62 -15.43
C THR A 307 18.03 8.68 -14.61
N GLY A 308 19.37 8.63 -14.59
CA GLY A 308 20.22 9.66 -14.03
C GLY A 308 20.82 10.53 -15.12
N ARG A 309 20.78 11.85 -14.93
CA ARG A 309 21.35 12.87 -15.84
C ARG A 309 22.16 13.88 -15.04
N ASN A 310 22.86 14.75 -15.75
CA ASN A 310 23.66 15.83 -15.15
C ASN A 310 24.67 15.34 -14.12
N PRO A 311 25.67 14.51 -14.51
CA PRO A 311 26.67 14.01 -13.57
C PRO A 311 27.48 15.17 -12.95
N ASP A 312 27.78 15.06 -11.67
CA ASP A 312 28.61 16.02 -10.91
C ASP A 312 30.10 15.89 -11.21
N VAL A 313 30.50 14.87 -12.00
CA VAL A 313 31.90 14.58 -12.36
C VAL A 313 32.09 14.67 -13.87
N GLN A 314 33.04 15.51 -14.30
CA GLN A 314 33.41 15.62 -15.70
C GLN A 314 34.02 14.30 -16.22
N GLY A 315 33.59 13.85 -17.39
CA GLY A 315 34.04 12.60 -18.02
C GLY A 315 33.21 11.39 -17.59
N ALA A 316 32.28 11.54 -16.65
CA ALA A 316 31.28 10.52 -16.38
C ALA A 316 30.24 10.42 -17.52
N PRO A 317 29.58 9.25 -17.69
CA PRO A 317 28.47 9.14 -18.65
C PRO A 317 27.43 10.23 -18.43
N SER A 318 27.04 10.94 -19.49
CA SER A 318 26.04 12.03 -19.39
C SER A 318 24.65 11.55 -18.97
N GLU A 319 24.38 10.27 -19.21
CA GLU A 319 23.13 9.60 -18.85
C GLU A 319 23.42 8.16 -18.42
N VAL A 320 22.74 7.73 -17.35
CA VAL A 320 22.72 6.33 -16.88
C VAL A 320 21.27 5.88 -16.80
N VAL A 321 20.95 4.73 -17.42
CA VAL A 321 19.59 4.17 -17.47
C VAL A 321 19.60 2.80 -16.80
N LEU A 322 18.76 2.63 -15.78
CA LEU A 322 18.59 1.40 -15.01
C LEU A 322 17.16 0.87 -15.20
N PRO A 323 16.93 -0.10 -16.11
CA PRO A 323 15.62 -0.70 -16.28
C PRO A 323 15.43 -1.84 -15.24
N PHE A 324 14.25 -1.87 -14.63
CA PHE A 324 13.78 -2.94 -13.75
C PHE A 324 12.54 -3.57 -14.38
N VAL A 325 12.64 -4.83 -14.79
CA VAL A 325 11.55 -5.56 -15.44
C VAL A 325 10.72 -6.26 -14.38
N PHE A 326 9.48 -5.83 -14.18
CA PHE A 326 8.56 -6.40 -13.21
C PHE A 326 7.47 -7.24 -13.86
N ASN A 327 6.86 -6.77 -14.94
CA ASN A 327 5.79 -7.45 -15.70
C ASN A 327 4.67 -7.99 -14.80
N TRP A 328 4.22 -7.19 -13.82
CA TRP A 328 3.17 -7.61 -12.91
C TRP A 328 1.90 -7.96 -13.67
N LYS A 329 1.14 -8.89 -13.12
CA LYS A 329 -0.12 -9.37 -13.70
C LYS A 329 -1.29 -8.78 -12.96
N ASP A 330 -2.40 -8.63 -13.66
CA ASP A 330 -3.69 -8.32 -13.03
C ASP A 330 -3.99 -9.29 -11.90
N GLN A 331 -4.62 -8.77 -10.85
CA GLN A 331 -4.87 -9.51 -9.62
C GLN A 331 -6.37 -9.52 -9.31
N TRP A 332 -6.93 -10.71 -9.12
CA TRP A 332 -8.24 -10.86 -8.50
C TRP A 332 -8.10 -10.98 -6.99
N VAL A 333 -9.01 -10.29 -6.29
CA VAL A 333 -9.07 -10.29 -4.83
C VAL A 333 -10.49 -10.60 -4.39
N TYR A 334 -10.62 -11.55 -3.47
CA TYR A 334 -11.87 -11.98 -2.87
C TYR A 334 -11.80 -11.74 -1.37
N ALA A 335 -12.78 -11.03 -0.82
CA ALA A 335 -12.85 -10.77 0.61
C ALA A 335 -14.17 -11.26 1.18
N LEU A 336 -14.10 -11.99 2.29
CA LEU A 336 -15.24 -12.43 3.09
C LEU A 336 -15.13 -11.82 4.47
N GLY A 337 -16.24 -11.33 5.01
CA GLY A 337 -16.26 -10.74 6.33
C GLY A 337 -17.56 -10.98 7.07
N ALA A 338 -17.46 -11.01 8.38
CA ALA A 338 -18.60 -11.10 9.28
C ALA A 338 -18.45 -10.12 10.43
N ASP A 339 -19.53 -9.41 10.75
CA ASP A 339 -19.70 -8.65 11.99
C ASP A 339 -20.80 -9.34 12.81
N TRP A 340 -20.51 -9.53 14.08
CA TRP A 340 -21.46 -10.01 15.07
C TRP A 340 -21.58 -9.01 16.23
N ARG A 341 -22.73 -8.34 16.30
CA ARG A 341 -23.07 -7.49 17.43
C ARG A 341 -23.46 -8.35 18.63
N LEU A 342 -22.43 -8.68 19.43
CA LEU A 342 -22.58 -9.54 20.62
C LEU A 342 -23.44 -8.87 21.71
N THR A 343 -23.28 -7.56 21.85
CA THR A 343 -24.11 -6.70 22.72
C THR A 343 -24.38 -5.37 22.02
N PRO A 344 -25.28 -4.51 22.52
CA PRO A 344 -25.45 -3.17 21.95
C PRO A 344 -24.16 -2.33 21.89
N ALA A 345 -23.17 -2.64 22.74
CA ALA A 345 -21.92 -1.91 22.83
C ALA A 345 -20.72 -2.64 22.19
N LEU A 346 -20.80 -3.95 21.95
CA LEU A 346 -19.65 -4.75 21.50
C LEU A 346 -19.98 -5.49 20.20
N THR A 347 -19.20 -5.23 19.17
CA THR A 347 -19.21 -5.96 17.90
C THR A 347 -17.90 -6.72 17.73
N LEU A 348 -17.99 -8.03 17.46
CA LEU A 348 -16.86 -8.87 17.06
C LEU A 348 -16.83 -8.99 15.55
N ARG A 349 -15.64 -9.15 14.98
CA ARG A 349 -15.43 -9.27 13.54
C ARG A 349 -14.46 -10.37 13.22
N ALA A 350 -14.69 -11.01 12.07
CA ALA A 350 -13.76 -11.94 11.46
C ALA A 350 -13.79 -11.75 9.95
N GLY A 351 -12.65 -11.96 9.31
CA GLY A 351 -12.53 -11.80 7.87
C GLY A 351 -11.44 -12.66 7.27
N TYR A 352 -11.64 -12.98 6.00
CA TYR A 352 -10.67 -13.67 5.16
C TYR A 352 -10.53 -12.91 3.85
N ASN A 353 -9.29 -12.73 3.41
CA ASN A 353 -8.96 -12.11 2.12
C ASN A 353 -8.03 -13.03 1.35
N TYR A 354 -8.35 -13.23 0.09
CA TYR A 354 -7.49 -13.93 -0.87
C TYR A 354 -7.24 -13.03 -2.07
N GLY A 355 -5.98 -12.72 -2.34
CA GLY A 355 -5.55 -12.02 -3.54
C GLY A 355 -4.53 -12.86 -4.30
N GLU A 356 -4.73 -13.06 -5.58
CA GLU A 356 -3.75 -13.72 -6.44
C GLU A 356 -2.42 -12.97 -6.38
N ASN A 357 -1.29 -13.69 -6.39
CA ASN A 357 0.02 -13.05 -6.45
C ASN A 357 0.22 -12.34 -7.81
N PRO A 358 0.39 -11.00 -7.85
CA PRO A 358 0.59 -10.30 -9.11
C PRO A 358 2.01 -10.39 -9.65
N VAL A 359 2.99 -10.81 -8.84
CA VAL A 359 4.41 -10.84 -9.20
C VAL A 359 4.75 -12.14 -9.93
N PRO A 360 5.13 -12.10 -11.24
CA PRO A 360 5.56 -13.30 -11.93
C PRO A 360 6.85 -13.85 -11.32
N SER A 361 6.95 -15.17 -11.19
CA SER A 361 8.16 -15.80 -10.63
C SER A 361 9.43 -15.44 -11.40
N VAL A 362 9.34 -15.33 -12.72
CA VAL A 362 10.50 -15.04 -13.61
C VAL A 362 11.03 -13.60 -13.52
N THR A 363 10.31 -12.69 -12.88
CA THR A 363 10.71 -11.30 -12.63
C THR A 363 10.73 -10.95 -11.14
N LEU A 364 10.52 -11.94 -10.26
CA LEU A 364 10.61 -11.73 -8.83
C LEU A 364 11.98 -11.18 -8.43
N THR A 365 11.98 -10.17 -7.59
CA THR A 365 13.17 -9.57 -6.99
C THR A 365 12.97 -9.37 -5.49
N PRO A 366 13.98 -9.54 -4.64
CA PRO A 366 13.88 -9.24 -3.22
C PRO A 366 13.65 -7.74 -2.93
N LEU A 367 13.81 -6.86 -3.92
CA LEU A 367 13.50 -5.44 -3.77
C LEU A 367 11.99 -5.17 -3.65
N PHE A 368 11.15 -5.91 -4.40
CA PHE A 368 9.70 -5.65 -4.45
C PHE A 368 8.88 -6.96 -4.35
N PRO A 369 8.91 -7.65 -3.19
CA PRO A 369 8.34 -8.97 -3.02
C PRO A 369 6.88 -8.94 -2.57
N ALA A 370 5.97 -8.34 -3.33
CA ALA A 370 4.54 -8.25 -3.00
C ALA A 370 3.79 -9.56 -3.30
N THR A 371 4.18 -10.66 -2.65
CA THR A 371 3.77 -12.02 -3.03
C THR A 371 2.70 -12.65 -2.14
N THR A 372 2.30 -12.05 -1.01
CA THR A 372 1.27 -12.60 -0.12
C THR A 372 -0.08 -12.77 -0.81
N GLU A 373 -0.80 -13.85 -0.48
CA GLU A 373 -2.08 -14.18 -1.11
C GLU A 373 -3.23 -14.29 -0.10
N GLN A 374 -3.00 -14.91 1.04
CA GLN A 374 -4.04 -15.28 2.00
C GLN A 374 -3.89 -14.50 3.30
N HIS A 375 -5.01 -13.92 3.77
CA HIS A 375 -5.06 -13.13 4.97
C HIS A 375 -6.24 -13.57 5.83
N LEU A 376 -5.99 -13.75 7.11
CA LEU A 376 -7.03 -13.97 8.12
C LEU A 376 -7.01 -12.80 9.09
N SER A 377 -8.18 -12.27 9.41
CA SER A 377 -8.32 -11.16 10.35
C SER A 377 -9.37 -11.42 11.40
N VAL A 378 -9.16 -10.83 12.56
CA VAL A 378 -10.15 -10.74 13.65
C VAL A 378 -10.14 -9.32 14.21
N GLY A 379 -11.28 -8.87 14.70
CA GLY A 379 -11.41 -7.53 15.26
C GLY A 379 -12.53 -7.40 16.27
N ALA A 380 -12.52 -6.29 16.99
CA ALA A 380 -13.56 -5.91 17.92
C ALA A 380 -13.82 -4.40 17.84
N GLY A 381 -15.07 -4.00 17.98
CA GLY A 381 -15.48 -2.60 18.08
C GLY A 381 -16.30 -2.37 19.35
N TRP A 382 -15.96 -1.36 20.12
CA TRP A 382 -16.63 -1.01 21.36
C TRP A 382 -17.23 0.40 21.28
N LEU A 383 -18.57 0.47 21.33
CA LEU A 383 -19.33 1.71 21.34
C LEU A 383 -19.49 2.24 22.76
N ARG A 384 -19.11 3.49 22.99
CA ARG A 384 -19.31 4.21 24.26
C ARG A 384 -19.87 5.61 23.96
N GLY A 385 -21.16 5.80 24.24
CA GLY A 385 -21.87 7.02 23.84
C GLY A 385 -21.89 7.14 22.32
N ASN A 386 -21.36 8.23 21.78
CA ASN A 386 -21.26 8.49 20.35
C ASN A 386 -19.85 8.17 19.77
N THR A 387 -19.01 7.47 20.54
CA THR A 387 -17.63 7.13 20.14
C THR A 387 -17.49 5.62 20.03
N THR A 388 -16.91 5.14 18.93
CA THR A 388 -16.53 3.75 18.74
C THR A 388 -15.01 3.62 18.76
N TYR A 389 -14.52 2.61 19.47
CA TYR A 389 -13.11 2.21 19.50
C TYR A 389 -13.01 0.86 18.78
N ASP A 390 -12.22 0.79 17.75
CA ASP A 390 -12.03 -0.41 16.94
C ASP A 390 -10.59 -0.93 17.07
N PHE A 391 -10.45 -2.24 17.06
CA PHE A 391 -9.19 -2.95 17.06
C PHE A 391 -9.25 -4.12 16.09
N ALA A 392 -8.17 -4.39 15.37
CA ALA A 392 -8.05 -5.58 14.52
C ALA A 392 -6.61 -6.09 14.45
N ILE A 393 -6.48 -7.38 14.25
CA ILE A 393 -5.23 -8.07 13.91
C ILE A 393 -5.48 -8.84 12.62
N GLU A 394 -4.53 -8.74 11.70
CA GLU A 394 -4.50 -9.48 10.44
C GLU A 394 -3.19 -10.26 10.33
N ARG A 395 -3.27 -11.51 9.87
CA ARG A 395 -2.15 -12.34 9.48
C ARG A 395 -2.19 -12.61 7.98
N ALA A 396 -1.19 -12.13 7.24
CA ALA A 396 -0.86 -12.61 5.91
C ALA A 396 0.03 -13.84 6.04
N PHE A 397 -0.41 -14.97 5.45
CA PHE A 397 0.32 -16.24 5.52
C PHE A 397 1.54 -16.22 4.59
N ASN A 398 2.53 -17.04 4.92
CA ASN A 398 3.75 -17.13 4.14
C ASN A 398 3.49 -17.59 2.71
N LYS A 399 4.08 -16.88 1.75
CA LYS A 399 4.16 -17.26 0.36
C LYS A 399 5.61 -17.26 -0.07
N SER A 400 6.07 -18.42 -0.56
CA SER A 400 7.39 -18.60 -1.14
C SER A 400 7.29 -18.54 -2.66
N VAL A 401 8.16 -17.78 -3.29
CA VAL A 401 8.27 -17.70 -4.75
C VAL A 401 9.75 -17.76 -5.13
N THR A 402 10.07 -18.57 -6.14
CA THR A 402 11.43 -18.76 -6.66
C THR A 402 11.53 -18.22 -8.08
N ASN A 403 12.60 -17.49 -8.35
CA ASN A 403 12.94 -16.98 -9.67
C ASN A 403 14.08 -17.83 -10.27
N ASP A 404 13.75 -18.64 -11.26
CA ASP A 404 14.70 -19.49 -11.99
C ASP A 404 15.12 -18.91 -13.35
N ASN A 405 14.80 -17.63 -13.61
CA ASN A 405 15.19 -16.96 -14.84
C ASN A 405 16.72 -16.85 -14.93
N PRO A 406 17.34 -17.39 -16.00
CA PRO A 406 18.78 -17.38 -16.16
C PRO A 406 19.34 -16.03 -16.70
N ASP A 407 18.48 -15.13 -17.20
CA ASP A 407 18.94 -13.83 -17.76
C ASP A 407 19.31 -12.86 -16.61
N PRO A 408 20.60 -12.50 -16.44
CA PRO A 408 21.04 -11.64 -15.35
C PRO A 408 20.52 -10.20 -15.46
N ARG A 409 20.00 -9.78 -16.62
CA ARG A 409 19.38 -8.46 -16.81
C ARG A 409 17.98 -8.40 -16.19
N ILE A 410 17.31 -9.56 -16.05
CA ILE A 410 15.99 -9.70 -15.45
C ILE A 410 16.10 -10.21 -14.02
N ASN A 411 16.96 -11.19 -13.79
CA ASN A 411 17.23 -11.79 -12.49
C ASN A 411 18.71 -11.61 -12.09
N PRO A 412 19.10 -10.45 -11.61
CA PRO A 412 20.49 -10.16 -11.23
C PRO A 412 20.95 -10.95 -9.98
N PHE A 413 20.03 -11.64 -9.30
CA PHE A 413 20.35 -12.49 -8.15
C PHE A 413 20.62 -13.95 -8.54
N GLY A 414 20.45 -14.30 -9.84
CA GLY A 414 20.67 -15.62 -10.41
C GLY A 414 19.51 -16.61 -10.22
N PRO A 415 19.49 -17.70 -11.00
CA PRO A 415 18.49 -18.76 -10.87
C PRO A 415 18.45 -19.34 -9.45
N GLY A 416 17.26 -19.71 -8.97
CA GLY A 416 17.04 -20.17 -7.60
C GLY A 416 16.92 -19.04 -6.57
N ALA A 417 16.88 -17.78 -6.99
CA ALA A 417 16.59 -16.66 -6.09
C ALA A 417 15.17 -16.79 -5.53
N ARG A 418 15.06 -17.06 -4.23
CA ARG A 418 13.79 -17.28 -3.53
C ARG A 418 13.51 -16.18 -2.53
N VAL A 419 12.25 -15.76 -2.48
CA VAL A 419 11.73 -14.87 -1.44
C VAL A 419 10.56 -15.53 -0.74
N ASP A 420 10.58 -15.49 0.60
CA ASP A 420 9.47 -15.84 1.46
C ASP A 420 8.88 -14.55 2.05
N HIS A 421 7.57 -14.41 1.99
CA HIS A 421 6.88 -13.22 2.50
C HIS A 421 5.68 -13.62 3.36
N ALA A 422 5.67 -13.16 4.60
CA ALA A 422 4.56 -13.21 5.54
C ALA A 422 4.44 -11.86 6.25
N GLN A 423 3.29 -11.55 6.86
CA GLN A 423 3.09 -10.27 7.54
C GLN A 423 2.09 -10.34 8.68
N TRP A 424 2.30 -9.52 9.70
CA TRP A 424 1.30 -9.13 10.67
C TRP A 424 0.89 -7.68 10.47
N THR A 425 -0.41 -7.39 10.66
CA THR A 425 -0.94 -6.03 10.71
C THR A 425 -1.78 -5.87 11.96
N VAL A 426 -1.51 -4.83 12.75
CA VAL A 426 -2.32 -4.44 13.91
C VAL A 426 -2.92 -3.08 13.62
N SER A 427 -4.23 -2.95 13.79
CA SER A 427 -4.97 -1.74 13.50
C SER A 427 -5.77 -1.24 14.69
N PHE A 428 -5.74 0.07 14.92
CA PHE A 428 -6.53 0.78 15.91
C PHE A 428 -7.34 1.88 15.24
N GLY A 429 -8.56 2.07 15.69
CA GLY A 429 -9.44 3.11 15.20
C GLY A 429 -10.25 3.76 16.32
N VAL A 430 -10.49 5.05 16.18
CA VAL A 430 -11.45 5.80 17.00
C VAL A 430 -12.33 6.58 16.05
N SER A 431 -13.63 6.42 16.15
CA SER A 431 -14.61 7.18 15.38
C SER A 431 -15.68 7.76 16.28
N TRP A 432 -16.14 8.95 15.98
CA TRP A 432 -17.21 9.61 16.73
C TRP A 432 -18.12 10.43 15.84
N ALA A 433 -19.37 10.55 16.26
CA ALA A 433 -20.37 11.37 15.60
C ALA A 433 -20.78 12.55 16.50
N THR A 434 -21.11 13.66 15.89
CA THR A 434 -21.74 14.81 16.57
C THR A 434 -22.95 15.25 15.74
N ASP A 435 -24.01 15.67 16.45
CA ASP A 435 -25.14 16.33 15.81
C ASP A 435 -24.69 17.69 15.22
N LEU A 436 -25.42 18.15 14.19
CA LEU A 436 -25.18 19.44 13.54
C LEU A 436 -25.68 20.58 14.39
#